data_882abfbaced47a32be6dc21045f0e41e
#
_entry.id   882abfbaced47a32be6dc21045f0e41e
#
_cell.length_a   1.000
_cell.length_b   1.000
_cell.length_c   1.000
_cell.angle_alpha   90.00
_cell.angle_beta   90.00
_cell.angle_gamma   90.00
#
_symmetry.space_group_name_H-M   'P 1'
#
loop_
_entity.id
_entity.type
_entity.pdbx_description
1 polymer ?
#
loop_
_entity_poly.entity_id
_entity_poly.type
_entity_poly.pdbx_seq_one_letter_code
_entity_poly.pdbx_strand_id
1 'polypeptide(L)'
;MIKYFYSHLISFDSLEEELNTLNLTKQEKQDLLDIANTHTHQQIIESILSQLSEEDKKKFLELLAYGEDEKIWKHLNEKVDKIEDKIKDASNSIKKELREDIKKIKQ
;
A
#
# COMPACT_ATOMS: atom_id res chain seq x y z
N MET A 1 10.95 1.77 -9.76
CA MET A 1 10.05 1.46 -8.65
C MET A 1 9.44 2.75 -8.09
N ILE A 2 8.14 2.82 -7.99
CA ILE A 2 7.45 3.99 -7.44
C ILE A 2 7.52 3.94 -5.91
N LYS A 3 7.99 5.02 -5.30
CA LYS A 3 8.03 5.12 -3.84
C LYS A 3 6.92 6.03 -3.35
N TYR A 4 6.23 5.60 -2.32
CA TYR A 4 5.20 6.37 -1.65
C TYR A 4 5.71 6.80 -0.27
N PHE A 5 5.05 7.79 0.34
CA PHE A 5 5.46 8.29 1.65
C PHE A 5 5.47 7.19 2.74
N TYR A 6 4.67 6.15 2.58
CA TYR A 6 4.57 5.03 3.51
C TYR A 6 5.40 3.81 3.11
N SER A 7 6.18 3.89 2.02
CA SER A 7 6.90 2.73 1.48
C SER A 7 7.81 2.03 2.49
N HIS A 8 8.39 2.77 3.42
CA HIS A 8 9.25 2.21 4.46
C HIS A 8 8.51 1.33 5.47
N LEU A 9 7.18 1.39 5.53
CA LEU A 9 6.36 0.58 6.43
C LEU A 9 5.90 -0.74 5.79
N ILE A 10 6.08 -0.91 4.49
CA ILE A 10 5.51 -2.01 3.73
C ILE A 10 6.62 -2.74 2.96
N SER A 11 6.58 -4.08 3.02
CA SER A 11 7.47 -4.92 2.24
C SER A 11 6.67 -5.97 1.48
N PHE A 12 7.03 -6.20 0.23
CA PHE A 12 6.46 -7.26 -0.60
C PHE A 12 7.40 -8.46 -0.76
N ASP A 13 8.44 -8.55 0.06
CA ASP A 13 9.44 -9.61 -0.03
C ASP A 13 8.84 -11.00 0.07
N SER A 14 7.92 -11.24 1.03
CA SER A 14 7.26 -12.55 1.15
C SER A 14 6.36 -12.87 -0.03
N LEU A 15 5.70 -11.86 -0.61
CA LEU A 15 4.89 -12.04 -1.81
C LEU A 15 5.78 -12.39 -2.99
N GLU A 16 6.90 -11.72 -3.14
CA GLU A 16 7.88 -11.99 -4.19
C GLU A 16 8.43 -13.41 -4.08
N GLU A 17 8.75 -13.86 -2.86
CA GLU A 17 9.19 -15.24 -2.63
C GLU A 17 8.13 -16.26 -3.06
N GLU A 18 6.87 -16.02 -2.75
CA GLU A 18 5.78 -16.89 -3.17
C GLU A 18 5.64 -16.92 -4.70
N LEU A 19 5.76 -15.78 -5.36
CA LEU A 19 5.71 -15.71 -6.82
C LEU A 19 6.88 -16.47 -7.46
N ASN A 20 8.04 -16.47 -6.81
CA ASN A 20 9.21 -17.21 -7.28
C ASN A 20 9.02 -18.73 -7.26
N THR A 21 8.08 -19.23 -6.45
CA THR A 21 7.76 -20.67 -6.41
C THR A 21 6.83 -21.09 -7.56
N LEU A 22 6.26 -20.14 -8.28
CA LEU A 22 5.40 -20.40 -9.43
C LEU A 22 6.24 -20.41 -10.71
N ASN A 23 5.78 -21.16 -11.71
CA ASN A 23 6.45 -21.23 -13.01
C ASN A 23 6.04 -20.04 -13.87
N LEU A 24 6.42 -18.83 -13.45
CA LEU A 24 6.09 -17.60 -14.14
C LEU A 24 7.29 -17.02 -14.88
N THR A 25 7.01 -16.33 -15.99
CA THR A 25 8.05 -15.54 -16.67
C THR A 25 8.36 -14.30 -15.82
N LYS A 26 9.48 -13.65 -16.08
CA LYS A 26 9.85 -12.39 -15.44
C LYS A 26 8.76 -11.35 -15.63
N GLN A 27 8.20 -11.26 -16.83
CA GLN A 27 7.16 -10.29 -17.15
C GLN A 27 5.87 -10.56 -16.36
N GLU A 28 5.45 -11.82 -16.30
CA GLU A 28 4.26 -12.19 -15.53
C GLU A 28 4.42 -11.87 -14.04
N LYS A 29 5.58 -12.18 -13.47
CA LYS A 29 5.90 -11.86 -12.08
C LYS A 29 5.86 -10.36 -11.83
N GLN A 30 6.49 -9.58 -12.73
CA GLN A 30 6.51 -8.12 -12.59
C GLN A 30 5.10 -7.53 -12.69
N ASP A 31 4.28 -8.03 -13.62
CA ASP A 31 2.90 -7.59 -13.78
C ASP A 31 2.09 -7.84 -12.50
N LEU A 32 2.25 -9.00 -11.88
CA LEU A 32 1.57 -9.32 -10.63
C LEU A 32 2.02 -8.42 -9.48
N LEU A 33 3.32 -8.12 -9.40
CA LEU A 33 3.85 -7.20 -8.39
C LEU A 33 3.33 -5.78 -8.60
N ASP A 34 3.22 -5.33 -9.84
CA ASP A 34 2.68 -4.00 -10.16
C ASP A 34 1.21 -3.89 -9.77
N ILE A 35 0.43 -4.93 -10.05
CA ILE A 35 -0.98 -5.00 -9.64
C ILE A 35 -1.09 -4.95 -8.12
N ALA A 36 -0.25 -5.71 -7.41
CA ALA A 36 -0.23 -5.73 -5.96
C ALA A 36 0.10 -4.35 -5.39
N ASN A 37 1.10 -3.67 -5.93
CA ASN A 37 1.47 -2.33 -5.51
C ASN A 37 0.33 -1.33 -5.72
N THR A 38 -0.30 -1.35 -6.89
CA THR A 38 -1.39 -0.44 -7.23
C THR A 38 -2.59 -0.66 -6.30
N HIS A 39 -2.98 -1.91 -6.11
CA HIS A 39 -4.11 -2.26 -5.26
C HIS A 39 -3.86 -1.87 -3.80
N THR A 40 -2.67 -2.15 -3.29
CA THR A 40 -2.28 -1.79 -1.93
C THR A 40 -2.30 -0.28 -1.73
N HIS A 41 -1.76 0.47 -2.69
CA HIS A 41 -1.76 1.93 -2.63
C HIS A 41 -3.19 2.48 -2.55
N GLN A 42 -4.09 2.00 -3.40
CA GLN A 42 -5.49 2.42 -3.39
C GLN A 42 -6.15 2.15 -2.04
N GLN A 43 -5.94 0.98 -1.47
CA GLN A 43 -6.53 0.60 -0.19
C GLN A 43 -5.98 1.43 0.96
N ILE A 44 -4.68 1.72 0.95
CA ILE A 44 -4.06 2.56 1.98
C ILE A 44 -4.61 3.98 1.91
N ILE A 45 -4.69 4.56 0.71
CA ILE A 45 -5.22 5.91 0.54
C ILE A 45 -6.68 5.98 0.96
N GLU A 46 -7.52 5.02 0.59
CA GLU A 46 -8.92 4.96 1.02
C GLU A 46 -9.03 4.86 2.54
N SER A 47 -8.21 4.02 3.16
CA SER A 47 -8.19 3.87 4.62
C SER A 47 -7.85 5.19 5.31
N ILE A 48 -6.85 5.90 4.81
CA ILE A 48 -6.46 7.22 5.34
C ILE A 48 -7.60 8.22 5.17
N LEU A 49 -8.16 8.30 3.98
CA LEU A 49 -9.24 9.25 3.69
C LEU A 49 -10.46 9.02 4.57
N SER A 50 -10.76 7.76 4.90
CA SER A 50 -11.90 7.42 5.76
C SER A 50 -11.74 7.96 7.19
N GLN A 51 -10.52 8.29 7.60
CA GLN A 51 -10.23 8.81 8.94
C GLN A 51 -10.20 10.34 8.99
N LEU A 52 -10.32 11.02 7.85
CA LEU A 52 -10.16 12.47 7.76
C LEU A 52 -11.49 13.17 7.51
N SER A 53 -11.61 14.41 8.02
CA SER A 53 -12.70 15.30 7.66
C SER A 53 -12.56 15.76 6.21
N GLU A 54 -13.60 16.35 5.64
CA GLU A 54 -13.56 16.84 4.25
C GLU A 54 -12.42 17.85 4.02
N GLU A 55 -12.19 18.75 4.97
CA GLU A 55 -11.11 19.72 4.89
C GLU A 55 -9.74 19.04 4.94
N ASP A 56 -9.59 18.09 5.85
CA ASP A 56 -8.33 17.35 6.03
C ASP A 56 -8.03 16.45 4.84
N LYS A 57 -9.05 15.88 4.20
CA LYS A 57 -8.91 15.12 2.95
C LYS A 57 -8.30 15.98 1.85
N LYS A 58 -8.81 17.20 1.68
CA LYS A 58 -8.29 18.14 0.69
C LYS A 58 -6.83 18.47 0.96
N LYS A 59 -6.49 18.75 2.22
CA LYS A 59 -5.13 19.05 2.63
C LYS A 59 -4.19 17.88 2.36
N PHE A 60 -4.61 16.67 2.71
CA PHE A 60 -3.84 15.46 2.45
C PHE A 60 -3.57 15.26 0.96
N LEU A 61 -4.60 15.40 0.12
CA LEU A 61 -4.46 15.25 -1.32
C LEU A 61 -3.52 16.30 -1.93
N GLU A 62 -3.57 17.54 -1.43
CA GLU A 62 -2.63 18.59 -1.84
C GLU A 62 -1.19 18.22 -1.49
N LEU A 63 -0.96 17.74 -0.27
CA LEU A 63 0.37 17.35 0.19
C LEU A 63 0.90 16.17 -0.62
N LEU A 64 0.04 15.21 -0.98
CA LEU A 64 0.42 14.11 -1.86
C LEU A 64 0.86 14.61 -3.24
N ALA A 65 0.11 15.57 -3.79
CA ALA A 65 0.42 16.13 -5.10
C ALA A 65 1.77 16.84 -5.12
N TYR A 66 2.14 17.50 -4.01
CA TYR A 66 3.43 18.17 -3.89
C TYR A 66 4.58 17.21 -3.56
N GLY A 67 4.27 16.01 -3.07
CA GLY A 67 5.27 15.00 -2.77
C GLY A 67 6.15 15.30 -1.57
N GLU A 68 5.67 16.10 -0.62
CA GLU A 68 6.41 16.47 0.58
C GLU A 68 6.11 15.51 1.74
N ASP A 69 6.87 14.41 1.80
CA ASP A 69 6.63 13.31 2.74
C ASP A 69 6.57 13.72 4.20
N GLU A 70 7.49 14.57 4.64
CA GLU A 70 7.52 15.04 6.03
C GLU A 70 6.24 15.78 6.42
N LYS A 71 5.74 16.61 5.52
CA LYS A 71 4.51 17.36 5.74
C LYS A 71 3.29 16.45 5.75
N ILE A 72 3.30 15.42 4.88
CA ILE A 72 2.25 14.40 4.85
C ILE A 72 2.17 13.71 6.21
N TRP A 73 3.29 13.21 6.71
CA TRP A 73 3.34 12.51 8.00
C TRP A 73 2.93 13.42 9.16
N LYS A 74 3.39 14.66 9.17
CA LYS A 74 3.02 15.62 10.20
C LYS A 74 1.51 15.83 10.23
N HIS A 75 0.91 16.06 9.07
CA HIS A 75 -0.53 16.25 8.95
C HIS A 75 -1.31 15.04 9.44
N LEU A 76 -0.93 13.84 8.99
CA LEU A 76 -1.60 12.60 9.37
C LEU A 76 -1.45 12.29 10.87
N ASN A 77 -0.27 12.49 11.43
CA ASN A 77 -0.05 12.27 12.87
C ASN A 77 -0.86 13.22 13.75
N GLU A 78 -1.12 14.44 13.27
CA GLU A 78 -1.96 15.41 13.99
C GLU A 78 -3.43 15.05 13.92
N LYS A 79 -3.88 14.43 12.83
CA LYS A 79 -5.31 14.22 12.54
C LYS A 79 -5.80 12.80 12.82
N VAL A 80 -4.91 11.82 12.76
CA VAL A 80 -5.28 10.41 12.92
C VAL A 80 -4.39 9.76 13.96
N ASP A 81 -5.01 9.20 14.99
CA ASP A 81 -4.29 8.46 16.01
C ASP A 81 -3.76 7.15 15.45
N LYS A 82 -2.49 6.82 15.73
CA LYS A 82 -1.83 5.59 15.31
C LYS A 82 -1.91 5.33 13.80
N ILE A 83 -1.66 6.38 13.03
CA ILE A 83 -1.76 6.29 11.56
C ILE A 83 -0.85 5.21 10.98
N GLU A 84 0.36 5.03 11.51
CA GLU A 84 1.28 3.99 11.04
C GLU A 84 0.69 2.60 11.19
N ASP A 85 0.05 2.31 12.31
CA ASP A 85 -0.59 1.02 12.57
C ASP A 85 -1.75 0.79 11.59
N LYS A 86 -2.53 1.83 11.31
CA LYS A 86 -3.64 1.74 10.36
C LYS A 86 -3.15 1.44 8.95
N ILE A 87 -2.04 2.05 8.54
CA ILE A 87 -1.43 1.79 7.24
C ILE A 87 -0.90 0.35 7.18
N LYS A 88 -0.24 -0.11 8.22
CA LYS A 88 0.26 -1.49 8.31
C LYS A 88 -0.87 -2.50 8.26
N ASP A 89 -1.97 -2.25 8.97
CA ASP A 89 -3.13 -3.13 8.97
C ASP A 89 -3.77 -3.23 7.59
N ALA A 90 -3.94 -2.11 6.89
CA ALA A 90 -4.46 -2.09 5.53
C ALA A 90 -3.57 -2.89 4.59
N SER A 91 -2.25 -2.69 4.68
CA SER A 91 -1.28 -3.42 3.88
C SER A 91 -1.33 -4.93 4.15
N ASN A 92 -1.41 -5.32 5.42
CA ASN A 92 -1.46 -6.74 5.80
C ASN A 92 -2.72 -7.43 5.30
N SER A 93 -3.86 -6.73 5.31
CA SER A 93 -5.11 -7.26 4.76
C SER A 93 -4.99 -7.56 3.27
N ILE A 94 -4.39 -6.63 2.52
CA ILE A 94 -4.18 -6.79 1.08
C ILE A 94 -3.19 -7.93 0.80
N LYS A 95 -2.11 -8.03 1.55
CA LYS A 95 -1.13 -9.11 1.39
C LYS A 95 -1.77 -10.48 1.61
N LYS A 96 -2.66 -10.57 2.60
CA LYS A 96 -3.38 -11.81 2.87
C LYS A 96 -4.27 -12.20 1.69
N GLU A 97 -5.02 -11.27 1.14
CA GLU A 97 -5.86 -11.49 -0.04
C GLU A 97 -5.04 -11.96 -1.25
N LEU A 98 -3.91 -11.30 -1.48
CA LEU A 98 -3.03 -11.63 -2.59
C LEU A 98 -2.42 -13.03 -2.45
N ARG A 99 -2.04 -13.42 -1.23
CA ARG A 99 -1.54 -14.77 -0.95
C ARG A 99 -2.60 -15.84 -1.23
N GLU A 100 -3.84 -15.58 -0.84
CA GLU A 100 -4.95 -16.49 -1.12
C GLU A 100 -5.18 -16.65 -2.61
N ASP A 101 -5.12 -15.55 -3.36
CA ASP A 101 -5.24 -15.56 -4.82
C ASP A 101 -4.11 -16.37 -5.48
N ILE A 102 -2.88 -16.19 -5.00
CA ILE A 102 -1.72 -16.92 -5.50
C ILE A 102 -1.87 -18.42 -5.24
N LYS A 103 -2.37 -18.81 -4.07
CA LYS A 103 -2.63 -20.22 -3.74
C LYS A 103 -3.63 -20.85 -4.70
N LYS A 104 -4.63 -20.11 -5.14
CA LYS A 104 -5.59 -20.57 -6.15
C LYS A 104 -4.93 -20.84 -7.49
N ILE A 105 -3.94 -20.01 -7.86
CA ILE A 105 -3.18 -20.16 -9.09
C ILE A 105 -2.35 -21.45 -9.06
N LYS A 106 -1.82 -21.81 -7.89
CA LYS A 106 -0.98 -23.01 -7.70
C LYS A 106 -1.75 -24.33 -7.83
N GLN A 107 -3.06 -24.31 -7.71
CA GLN A 107 -3.88 -25.51 -7.77
C GLN A 107 -4.08 -25.97 -9.23
#